data_d77d96917d64417ed39d62c189c5b2a1
#
_entry.id   d77d96917d64417ed39d62c189c5b2a1
#
_cell.length_a   1.000
_cell.length_b   1.000
_cell.length_c   1.000
_cell.angle_alpha   90.00
_cell.angle_beta   90.00
_cell.angle_gamma   90.00
#
_symmetry.space_group_name_H-M   'P 1'
#
loop_
_entity.id
_entity.type
_entity.pdbx_description
1 polymer ?
#
loop_
_entity_poly.entity_id
_entity_poly.type
_entity_poly.pdbx_seq_one_letter_code
_entity_poly.pdbx_strand_id
1 'polypeptide(L)'
;MKKLIIGVVQNEDADAVVDALLEDDFRATRLASTGGFLRRGNTTLMIGADEDQVDRVLDLIRQHARSGTVPAEEGAATPPAAATVFVLDLEEYQRL
;
A
#
# COMPACT_ATOMS: atom_id res chain seq x y z
N MET A 1 10.61 14.91 -8.50
CA MET A 1 9.22 14.76 -8.95
C MET A 1 8.42 13.98 -7.93
N LYS A 2 7.23 14.43 -7.62
CA LYS A 2 6.36 13.71 -6.69
C LYS A 2 5.73 12.50 -7.35
N LYS A 3 5.59 11.45 -6.56
CA LYS A 3 4.94 10.22 -6.98
C LYS A 3 3.73 9.94 -6.10
N LEU A 4 2.71 9.35 -6.68
CA LEU A 4 1.56 8.83 -5.94
C LEU A 4 1.71 7.31 -5.87
N ILE A 5 1.69 6.80 -4.66
CA ILE A 5 1.75 5.36 -4.42
C ILE A 5 0.38 4.92 -3.94
N ILE A 6 -0.22 3.97 -4.64
CA ILE A 6 -1.48 3.36 -4.23
C ILE A 6 -1.17 1.93 -3.83
N GLY A 7 -1.37 1.63 -2.55
CA GLY A 7 -1.10 0.30 -2.02
C GLY A 7 -2.38 -0.36 -1.52
N VAL A 8 -2.61 -1.58 -1.94
CA VAL A 8 -3.72 -2.40 -1.46
C VAL A 8 -3.15 -3.48 -0.56
N VAL A 9 -3.54 -3.47 0.70
CA VAL A 9 -3.06 -4.40 1.71
C VAL A 9 -4.24 -5.09 2.39
N GLN A 10 -3.98 -6.18 3.09
CA GLN A 10 -5.01 -6.83 3.89
C GLN A 10 -5.42 -5.94 5.05
N ASN A 11 -6.71 -5.99 5.44
CA ASN A 11 -7.19 -5.17 6.57
C ASN A 11 -6.37 -5.40 7.83
N GLU A 12 -5.94 -6.63 8.09
CA GLU A 12 -5.16 -6.98 9.26
C GLU A 12 -3.79 -6.30 9.27
N ASP A 13 -3.26 -5.96 8.10
CA ASP A 13 -1.95 -5.32 7.97
C ASP A 13 -2.02 -3.79 7.93
N ALA A 14 -3.20 -3.23 7.68
CA ALA A 14 -3.34 -1.81 7.38
C ALA A 14 -2.79 -0.92 8.49
N ASP A 15 -3.11 -1.20 9.75
CA ASP A 15 -2.64 -0.37 10.87
C ASP A 15 -1.11 -0.41 10.99
N ALA A 16 -0.52 -1.59 10.87
CA ALA A 16 0.93 -1.73 10.96
C ALA A 16 1.64 -1.00 9.83
N VAL A 17 1.10 -1.07 8.61
CA VAL A 17 1.66 -0.37 7.45
C VAL A 17 1.56 1.14 7.63
N VAL A 18 0.39 1.64 8.04
CA VAL A 18 0.18 3.07 8.26
C VAL A 18 1.11 3.60 9.35
N ASP A 19 1.22 2.89 10.46
CA ASP A 19 2.09 3.29 11.56
C ASP A 19 3.57 3.33 11.14
N ALA A 20 4.00 2.32 10.39
CA ALA A 20 5.39 2.28 9.91
C ALA A 20 5.69 3.43 8.94
N LEU A 21 4.76 3.76 8.07
CA LEU A 21 4.91 4.88 7.15
C LEU A 21 4.97 6.20 7.92
N LEU A 22 4.10 6.36 8.91
CA LEU A 22 4.07 7.58 9.71
C LEU A 22 5.36 7.78 10.52
N GLU A 23 5.96 6.72 11.03
CA GLU A 23 7.23 6.80 11.74
C GLU A 23 8.37 7.32 10.86
N ASP A 24 8.28 7.09 9.55
CA ASP A 24 9.25 7.58 8.57
C ASP A 24 8.79 8.88 7.89
N ASP A 25 7.83 9.59 8.50
CA ASP A 25 7.29 10.86 8.01
C ASP A 25 6.52 10.74 6.69
N PHE A 26 6.00 9.57 6.37
CA PHE A 26 5.10 9.40 5.24
C PHE A 26 3.67 9.35 5.72
N ARG A 27 2.80 10.11 5.07
CA ARG A 27 1.38 10.06 5.37
C ARG A 27 0.66 9.16 4.40
N ALA A 28 -0.10 8.22 4.94
CA ALA A 28 -0.95 7.35 4.15
C ALA A 28 -2.41 7.70 4.42
N THR A 29 -3.16 7.93 3.36
CA THR A 29 -4.60 8.17 3.44
C THR A 29 -5.31 6.87 3.11
N ARG A 30 -6.20 6.43 4.00
CA ARG A 30 -7.04 5.26 3.75
C ARG A 30 -8.23 5.66 2.91
N LEU A 31 -8.49 4.91 1.86
CA LEU A 31 -9.68 5.13 1.05
C LEU A 31 -10.82 4.28 1.59
N ALA A 32 -11.98 4.92 1.76
CA ALA A 32 -13.17 4.20 2.19
C ALA A 32 -13.63 3.23 1.11
N SER A 33 -13.93 1.99 1.49
CA SER A 33 -14.47 1.05 0.55
C SER A 33 -15.99 1.22 0.50
N THR A 34 -16.46 1.94 -0.51
CA THR A 34 -17.89 2.11 -0.76
C THR A 34 -18.23 1.53 -2.12
N GLY A 35 -19.36 0.85 -2.21
CA GLY A 35 -19.93 0.47 -3.48
C GLY A 35 -19.26 -0.69 -4.23
N GLY A 36 -18.60 -1.59 -3.55
CA GLY A 36 -18.09 -2.82 -4.17
C GLY A 36 -16.89 -2.67 -5.09
N PHE A 37 -16.33 -1.49 -5.19
CA PHE A 37 -15.14 -1.24 -5.99
C PHE A 37 -13.90 -1.89 -5.37
N LEU A 38 -13.81 -1.87 -4.04
CA LEU A 38 -12.70 -2.47 -3.31
C LEU A 38 -13.14 -3.82 -2.75
N ARG A 39 -12.25 -4.80 -2.82
CA ARG A 39 -12.54 -6.12 -2.31
C ARG A 39 -12.70 -6.09 -0.81
N ARG A 40 -13.65 -6.89 -0.32
CA ARG A 40 -13.81 -7.14 1.11
C ARG A 40 -12.50 -7.67 1.68
N GLY A 41 -12.12 -7.16 2.83
CA GLY A 41 -10.94 -7.62 3.53
C GLY A 41 -9.66 -6.88 3.16
N ASN A 42 -9.72 -5.96 2.20
CA ASN A 42 -8.56 -5.18 1.79
C ASN A 42 -8.75 -3.70 2.12
N THR A 43 -7.63 -3.04 2.37
CA THR A 43 -7.59 -1.59 2.58
C THR A 43 -6.70 -0.96 1.51
N THR A 44 -7.19 0.12 0.90
CA THR A 44 -6.41 0.87 -0.07
C THR A 44 -5.83 2.11 0.59
N LEU A 45 -4.54 2.31 0.39
CA LEU A 45 -3.80 3.44 0.94
C LEU A 45 -3.27 4.31 -0.20
N MET A 46 -3.30 5.63 0.00
CA MET A 46 -2.66 6.57 -0.92
C MET A 46 -1.53 7.27 -0.19
N ILE A 47 -0.34 7.24 -0.76
CA ILE A 47 0.85 7.85 -0.17
C ILE A 47 1.50 8.76 -1.21
N GLY A 48 1.75 10.02 -0.83
CA GLY A 48 2.55 10.92 -1.65
C GLY A 48 4.01 10.88 -1.20
N ALA A 49 4.94 10.75 -2.13
CA ALA A 49 6.35 10.69 -1.81
C ALA A 49 7.19 11.28 -2.94
N ASP A 50 8.40 11.72 -2.61
CA ASP A 50 9.35 12.12 -3.62
C ASP A 50 9.90 10.89 -4.33
N GLU A 51 10.35 11.09 -5.57
CA GLU A 51 10.86 10.02 -6.41
C GLU A 51 11.97 9.20 -5.71
N ASP A 52 12.85 9.86 -4.99
CA ASP A 52 13.94 9.21 -4.28
C ASP A 52 13.51 8.47 -3.01
N GLN A 53 12.26 8.65 -2.58
CA GLN A 53 11.72 8.00 -1.39
C GLN A 53 10.82 6.81 -1.70
N VAL A 54 10.52 6.57 -2.98
CA VAL A 54 9.60 5.52 -3.39
C VAL A 54 10.06 4.15 -2.89
N ASP A 55 11.33 3.84 -3.08
CA ASP A 55 11.87 2.54 -2.65
C ASP A 55 11.71 2.32 -1.15
N ARG A 56 11.88 3.38 -0.36
CA ARG A 56 11.70 3.30 1.10
C ARG A 56 10.25 3.01 1.45
N VAL A 57 9.31 3.66 0.78
CA VAL A 57 7.88 3.42 1.00
C VAL A 57 7.53 1.97 0.65
N LEU A 58 8.02 1.48 -0.48
CA LEU A 58 7.75 0.11 -0.91
C LEU A 58 8.33 -0.92 0.08
N ASP A 59 9.52 -0.65 0.60
CA ASP A 59 10.12 -1.52 1.61
C ASP A 59 9.32 -1.58 2.90
N LEU A 60 8.82 -0.43 3.36
CA LEU A 60 7.99 -0.38 4.56
C LEU A 60 6.70 -1.17 4.38
N ILE A 61 6.06 -1.02 3.23
CA ILE A 61 4.86 -1.80 2.92
C ILE A 61 5.18 -3.30 2.91
N ARG A 62 6.26 -3.67 2.25
CA ARG A 62 6.67 -5.08 2.15
C ARG A 62 6.96 -5.69 3.51
N GLN A 63 7.62 -4.94 4.39
CA GLN A 63 7.98 -5.45 5.71
C GLN A 63 6.78 -5.68 6.62
N HIS A 64 5.71 -4.92 6.44
CA HIS A 64 4.56 -4.93 7.34
C HIS A 64 3.31 -5.57 6.74
N ALA A 65 3.29 -5.84 5.45
CA ALA A 65 2.17 -6.50 4.79
C ALA A 65 2.42 -8.02 4.80
N ARG A 66 2.19 -8.65 5.93
CA ARG A 66 2.58 -10.05 6.15
C ARG A 66 1.42 -11.04 6.19
N SER A 67 0.24 -10.60 6.63
CA SER A 67 -0.87 -11.52 6.84
C SER A 67 -1.44 -12.06 5.53
N GLY A 68 -1.20 -11.36 4.42
CA GLY A 68 -1.59 -11.85 3.10
C GLY A 68 -0.66 -12.91 2.52
N THR A 69 0.48 -13.19 3.17
CA THR A 69 1.42 -14.19 2.71
C THR A 69 0.94 -15.58 3.11
N VAL A 70 0.13 -16.16 2.28
CA VAL A 70 -0.27 -17.54 2.44
C VAL A 70 0.76 -18.40 1.74
N PRO A 71 1.26 -19.48 2.37
CA PRO A 71 2.14 -20.40 1.67
C PRO A 71 1.47 -20.84 0.36
N ALA A 72 2.21 -20.82 -0.73
CA ALA A 72 1.67 -21.22 -2.02
C ALA A 72 1.07 -22.62 -1.89
N GLU A 73 -0.22 -22.73 -2.17
CA GLU A 73 -0.85 -24.02 -2.23
C GLU A 73 -0.25 -24.81 -3.38
N GLU A 74 -0.06 -26.08 -3.15
CA GLU A 74 0.45 -26.97 -4.18
C GLU A 74 -0.47 -26.92 -5.39
N GLY A 75 0.07 -26.51 -6.54
CA GLY A 75 -0.70 -26.36 -7.75
C GLY A 75 -1.20 -24.96 -8.06
N ALA A 76 -0.97 -24.00 -7.16
CA ALA A 76 -1.34 -22.60 -7.44
C ALA A 76 -0.38 -22.02 -8.50
N ALA A 77 -0.94 -21.45 -9.56
CA ALA A 77 -0.15 -20.88 -10.66
C ALA A 77 0.63 -19.64 -10.23
N THR A 78 0.07 -18.86 -9.30
CA THR A 78 0.68 -17.64 -8.76
C THR A 78 0.36 -17.52 -7.29
N PRO A 79 1.37 -17.31 -6.42
CA PRO A 79 1.08 -17.07 -5.02
C PRO A 79 0.34 -15.73 -4.86
N PRO A 80 -0.60 -15.64 -3.91
CA PRO A 80 -1.25 -14.37 -3.63
C PRO A 80 -0.21 -13.36 -3.12
N ALA A 81 -0.31 -12.13 -3.60
CA ALA A 81 0.57 -11.06 -3.16
C ALA A 81 0.16 -10.59 -1.75
N ALA A 82 1.14 -10.26 -0.91
CA ALA A 82 0.89 -9.64 0.38
C ALA A 82 0.34 -8.22 0.21
N ALA A 83 0.75 -7.53 -0.86
CA ALA A 83 0.29 -6.20 -1.20
C ALA A 83 0.37 -6.03 -2.71
N THR A 84 -0.51 -5.17 -3.24
CA THR A 84 -0.43 -4.73 -4.63
C THR A 84 -0.18 -3.23 -4.62
N VAL A 85 0.84 -2.78 -5.34
CA VAL A 85 1.24 -1.38 -5.30
C VAL A 85 1.35 -0.82 -6.71
N PHE A 86 0.79 0.38 -6.89
CA PHE A 86 0.90 1.16 -8.12
C PHE A 86 1.67 2.43 -7.81
N VAL A 87 2.60 2.80 -8.69
CA VAL A 87 3.36 4.04 -8.55
C VAL A 87 3.08 4.90 -9.78
N LEU A 88 2.57 6.11 -9.54
CA LEU A 88 2.15 7.02 -10.59
C LEU A 88 2.88 8.36 -10.45
N ASP A 89 3.14 9.02 -11.57
CA ASP A 89 3.67 10.37 -11.55
C ASP A 89 2.59 11.36 -11.16
N LEU A 90 2.97 12.34 -10.31
CA LEU A 90 2.10 13.44 -9.96
C LEU A 90 2.59 14.71 -10.64
N GLU A 91 1.73 15.33 -11.44
CA GLU A 91 2.05 16.60 -12.07
C GLU A 91 1.90 17.77 -11.09
N GLU A 92 0.95 17.66 -10.18
CA GLU A 92 0.67 18.70 -9.21
C GLU A 92 0.25 18.10 -7.87
N TYR A 93 0.76 18.68 -6.79
CA TYR A 93 0.44 18.29 -5.43
C TYR A 93 0.20 19.54 -4.59
N GLN A 94 -1.00 19.67 -4.04
CA GLN A 94 -1.36 20.79 -3.19
C GLN A 94 -1.94 20.32 -1.87
N ARG A 95 -1.45 20.91 -0.78
CA ARG A 95 -2.05 20.76 0.54
C ARG A 95 -2.79 22.05 0.87
N LEU A 96 -4.08 21.95 0.81
CA LEU A 96 -4.96 23.10 1.04
C LEU A 96 -5.30 23.27 2.52
#